data_773b87855e7a6f0ccffdba8fee454842
#
_entry.id   773b87855e7a6f0ccffdba8fee454842
#
_cell.length_a   1.000
_cell.length_b   1.000
_cell.length_c   1.000
_cell.angle_alpha   90.00
_cell.angle_beta   90.00
_cell.angle_gamma   90.00
#
_symmetry.space_group_name_H-M   'P 1'
#
loop_
_entity.id
_entity.type
_entity.pdbx_description
1 polymer ?
#
loop_
_entity_poly.entity_id
_entity_poly.type
_entity_poly.pdbx_seq_one_letter_code
_entity_poly.pdbx_strand_id
1 'polypeptide(L)'
;MTRIKNLVDGIKDELCSAKDYAEEYLTYKAQGNGTWANRYKEMSTDELKHAGYLHDRAVSEIDELKKVYTPPEEMLQKWESSHREYIEKAAWVRQMLAM
;
A
#
# COMPACT_ATOMS: atom_id res chain seq x y z
N MET A 1 -1.15 18.02 9.15
CA MET A 1 -0.80 18.00 7.70
C MET A 1 0.42 17.16 7.44
N THR A 2 1.53 17.44 8.13
CA THR A 2 2.76 16.65 7.98
C THR A 2 2.52 15.17 8.26
N ARG A 3 1.72 14.83 9.28
CA ARG A 3 1.41 13.46 9.62
C ARG A 3 0.69 12.73 8.47
N ILE A 4 -0.30 13.39 7.86
CA ILE A 4 -1.05 12.78 6.74
C ILE A 4 -0.14 12.59 5.53
N LYS A 5 0.71 13.58 5.24
CA LYS A 5 1.69 13.47 4.18
C LYS A 5 2.63 12.28 4.43
N ASN A 6 3.13 12.12 5.66
CA ASN A 6 4.01 11.01 6.01
C ASN A 6 3.32 9.66 5.86
N LEU A 7 2.04 9.58 6.23
CA LEU A 7 1.26 8.36 6.05
C LEU A 7 1.06 8.04 4.56
N VAL A 8 0.76 9.04 3.74
CA VAL A 8 0.63 8.87 2.29
C VAL A 8 1.94 8.38 1.69
N ASP A 9 3.05 8.99 2.06
CA ASP A 9 4.38 8.57 1.57
C ASP A 9 4.69 7.14 2.02
N GLY A 10 4.37 6.79 3.26
CA GLY A 10 4.56 5.43 3.78
C GLY A 10 3.72 4.39 3.04
N ILE A 11 2.47 4.69 2.74
CA ILE A 11 1.61 3.81 1.94
C ILE A 11 2.25 3.54 0.58
N LYS A 12 2.73 4.58 -0.06
CA LYS A 12 3.38 4.48 -1.38
C LYS A 12 4.63 3.60 -1.32
N ASP A 13 5.48 3.80 -0.31
CA ASP A 13 6.69 3.01 -0.12
C ASP A 13 6.38 1.54 0.10
N GLU A 14 5.39 1.23 0.94
CA GLU A 14 4.99 -0.15 1.20
C GLU A 14 4.42 -0.82 -0.04
N LEU A 15 3.63 -0.10 -0.85
CA LEU A 15 3.09 -0.61 -2.10
C LEU A 15 4.19 -0.90 -3.13
N CYS A 16 5.20 -0.02 -3.21
CA CYS A 16 6.34 -0.24 -4.08
C CYS A 16 7.11 -1.50 -3.68
N SER A 17 7.36 -1.68 -2.38
CA SER A 17 8.03 -2.88 -1.87
C SER A 17 7.19 -4.13 -2.12
N ALA A 18 5.89 -4.06 -1.88
CA ALA A 18 4.98 -5.18 -2.13
C ALA A 18 5.04 -5.63 -3.59
N LYS A 19 5.03 -4.68 -4.51
CA LYS A 19 5.11 -4.95 -5.95
C LYS A 19 6.45 -5.59 -6.32
N ASP A 20 7.56 -5.04 -5.82
CA ASP A 20 8.88 -5.57 -6.09
C ASP A 20 9.01 -7.02 -5.63
N TYR A 21 8.52 -7.33 -4.44
CA TYR A 21 8.51 -8.70 -3.91
C TYR A 21 7.59 -9.62 -4.71
N ALA A 22 6.46 -9.11 -5.18
CA ALA A 22 5.56 -9.90 -6.03
C ALA A 22 6.21 -10.25 -7.37
N GLU A 23 6.97 -9.33 -7.95
CA GLU A 23 7.74 -9.59 -9.18
C GLU A 23 8.80 -10.67 -8.93
N GLU A 24 9.51 -10.62 -7.80
CA GLU A 24 10.47 -11.65 -7.43
C GLU A 24 9.78 -13.01 -7.22
N TYR A 25 8.61 -13.01 -6.58
CA TYR A 25 7.81 -14.22 -6.43
C TYR A 25 7.55 -14.88 -7.79
N LEU A 26 7.09 -14.11 -8.77
CA LEU A 26 6.79 -14.64 -10.10
C LEU A 26 8.06 -15.15 -10.81
N THR A 27 9.18 -14.45 -10.64
CA THR A 27 10.46 -14.85 -11.21
C THR A 27 10.91 -16.20 -10.65
N TYR A 28 10.92 -16.37 -9.34
CA TYR A 28 11.33 -17.63 -8.73
C TYR A 28 10.34 -18.76 -9.01
N LYS A 29 9.06 -18.45 -9.06
CA LYS A 29 8.04 -19.44 -9.41
C LYS A 29 8.28 -19.98 -10.82
N ALA A 30 8.57 -19.11 -11.78
CA ALA A 30 8.86 -19.51 -13.16
C ALA A 30 10.11 -20.38 -13.26
N GLN A 31 11.05 -20.22 -12.34
CA GLN A 31 12.28 -21.03 -12.27
C GLN A 31 12.08 -22.35 -11.54
N GLY A 32 10.89 -22.62 -11.03
CA GLY A 32 10.62 -23.80 -10.23
C GLY A 32 11.21 -23.74 -8.81
N ASN A 33 11.63 -22.57 -8.36
CA ASN A 33 12.21 -22.38 -7.03
C ASN A 33 11.12 -22.02 -6.02
N GLY A 34 10.41 -23.03 -5.53
CA GLY A 34 9.29 -22.86 -4.62
C GLY A 34 9.67 -22.25 -3.28
N THR A 35 10.87 -22.54 -2.77
CA THR A 35 11.33 -21.99 -1.50
C THR A 35 11.40 -20.47 -1.53
N TRP A 36 12.12 -19.90 -2.50
CA TRP A 36 12.26 -18.46 -2.59
C TRP A 36 11.00 -17.79 -3.10
N ALA A 37 10.24 -18.43 -3.99
CA ALA A 37 8.94 -17.93 -4.41
C ALA A 37 8.03 -17.71 -3.19
N ASN A 38 7.93 -18.71 -2.31
CA ASN A 38 7.09 -18.59 -1.12
C ASN A 38 7.55 -17.51 -0.14
N ARG A 39 8.87 -17.35 0.03
CA ARG A 39 9.41 -16.30 0.89
C ARG A 39 9.06 -14.90 0.37
N TYR A 40 9.22 -14.67 -0.92
CA TYR A 40 8.87 -13.38 -1.51
C TYR A 40 7.36 -13.14 -1.50
N LYS A 41 6.56 -14.18 -1.66
CA LYS A 41 5.11 -14.06 -1.51
C LYS A 41 4.71 -13.60 -0.11
N GLU A 42 5.33 -14.17 0.93
CA GLU A 42 5.11 -13.76 2.31
C GLU A 42 5.52 -12.32 2.54
N MET A 43 6.70 -11.93 2.04
CA MET A 43 7.21 -10.55 2.17
C MET A 43 6.29 -9.56 1.49
N SER A 44 5.81 -9.86 0.28
CA SER A 44 4.86 -9.03 -0.44
C SER A 44 3.55 -8.89 0.33
N THR A 45 3.03 -9.98 0.85
CA THR A 45 1.79 -10.00 1.65
C THR A 45 1.94 -9.14 2.90
N ASP A 46 3.09 -9.22 3.57
CA ASP A 46 3.37 -8.40 4.76
C ASP A 46 3.40 -6.91 4.43
N GLU A 47 4.03 -6.53 3.31
CA GLU A 47 4.06 -5.14 2.88
C GLU A 47 2.65 -4.62 2.53
N LEU A 48 1.80 -5.46 1.94
CA LEU A 48 0.38 -5.10 1.71
C LEU A 48 -0.36 -4.86 3.02
N LYS A 49 -0.10 -5.66 4.05
CA LYS A 49 -0.69 -5.44 5.38
C LYS A 49 -0.24 -4.12 5.97
N HIS A 50 1.05 -3.81 5.87
CA HIS A 50 1.59 -2.54 6.36
C HIS A 50 0.95 -1.35 5.64
N ALA A 51 0.81 -1.43 4.32
CA ALA A 51 0.12 -0.39 3.55
C ALA A 51 -1.32 -0.21 4.01
N GLY A 52 -2.02 -1.31 4.29
CA GLY A 52 -3.40 -1.28 4.81
C GLY A 52 -3.50 -0.62 6.17
N TYR A 53 -2.57 -0.91 7.08
CA TYR A 53 -2.55 -0.27 8.40
C TYR A 53 -2.31 1.23 8.30
N LEU A 54 -1.36 1.65 7.46
CA LEU A 54 -1.10 3.07 7.24
C LEU A 54 -2.28 3.77 6.58
N HIS A 55 -2.95 3.10 5.65
CA HIS A 55 -4.16 3.61 5.01
C HIS A 55 -5.27 3.83 6.03
N ASP A 56 -5.53 2.85 6.89
CA ASP A 56 -6.55 2.94 7.94
C ASP A 56 -6.21 4.05 8.92
N ARG A 57 -4.93 4.21 9.25
CA ARG A 57 -4.47 5.30 10.12
C ARG A 57 -4.74 6.66 9.48
N ALA A 58 -4.48 6.80 8.18
CA ALA A 58 -4.73 8.05 7.46
C ALA A 58 -6.23 8.39 7.44
N VAL A 59 -7.10 7.41 7.19
CA VAL A 59 -8.56 7.60 7.27
C VAL A 59 -8.95 8.12 8.64
N SER A 60 -8.46 7.49 9.69
CA SER A 60 -8.74 7.89 11.08
C SER A 60 -8.27 9.32 11.37
N GLU A 61 -7.06 9.68 10.94
CA GLU A 61 -6.52 11.03 11.17
C GLU A 61 -7.33 12.09 10.43
N ILE A 62 -7.76 11.81 9.20
CA ILE A 62 -8.56 12.75 8.41
C ILE A 62 -9.94 12.92 9.05
N ASP A 63 -10.56 11.85 9.50
CA ASP A 63 -11.86 11.91 10.17
C ASP A 63 -11.79 12.75 11.46
N GLU A 64 -10.71 12.60 12.23
CA GLU A 64 -10.49 13.41 13.44
C GLU A 64 -10.30 14.89 13.08
N LEU A 65 -9.53 15.20 12.02
CA LEU A 65 -9.34 16.57 11.57
C LEU A 65 -10.66 17.23 11.16
N LYS A 66 -11.53 16.50 10.47
CA LYS A 66 -12.82 17.01 10.01
C LYS A 66 -13.75 17.40 11.15
N LYS A 67 -13.54 16.84 12.34
CA LYS A 67 -14.34 17.20 13.53
C LYS A 67 -14.01 18.57 14.07
N VAL A 68 -12.79 19.06 13.86
CA VAL A 68 -12.29 20.28 14.47
C VAL A 68 -12.13 21.44 13.47
N TYR A 69 -11.99 21.14 12.18
CA TYR A 69 -11.93 22.17 11.15
C TYR A 69 -12.19 21.57 9.76
N THR A 70 -12.39 22.44 8.76
CA THR A 70 -12.54 22.00 7.38
C THR A 70 -11.15 21.87 6.75
N PRO A 71 -10.70 20.67 6.38
CA PRO A 71 -9.40 20.51 5.75
C PRO A 71 -9.32 21.24 4.40
N PRO A 72 -8.14 21.73 4.01
CA PRO A 72 -7.96 22.32 2.69
C PRO A 72 -8.34 21.35 1.58
N GLU A 73 -9.00 21.87 0.54
CA GLU A 73 -9.41 21.05 -0.59
C GLU A 73 -8.23 20.33 -1.24
N GLU A 74 -7.10 21.02 -1.36
CA GLU A 74 -5.88 20.42 -1.91
C GLU A 74 -5.44 19.17 -1.15
N MET A 75 -5.51 19.20 0.18
CA MET A 75 -5.18 18.03 1.01
C MET A 75 -6.15 16.88 0.75
N LEU A 76 -7.45 17.20 0.66
CA LEU A 76 -8.48 16.17 0.41
C LEU A 76 -8.30 15.56 -0.97
N GLN A 77 -7.94 16.35 -1.97
CA GLN A 77 -7.69 15.86 -3.33
C GLN A 77 -6.46 14.93 -3.36
N LYS A 78 -5.39 15.32 -2.68
CA LYS A 78 -4.18 14.47 -2.58
C LYS A 78 -4.48 13.16 -1.87
N TRP A 79 -5.26 13.21 -0.80
CA TRP A 79 -5.67 12.02 -0.09
C TRP A 79 -6.53 11.11 -0.98
N GLU A 80 -7.50 11.67 -1.68
CA GLU A 80 -8.37 10.91 -2.58
C GLU A 80 -7.57 10.22 -3.68
N SER A 81 -6.58 10.91 -4.24
CA SER A 81 -5.67 10.36 -5.24
C SER A 81 -4.85 9.20 -4.66
N SER A 82 -4.31 9.38 -3.46
CA SER A 82 -3.54 8.35 -2.76
C SER A 82 -4.39 7.14 -2.43
N HIS A 83 -5.62 7.35 -1.96
CA HIS A 83 -6.57 6.29 -1.63
C HIS A 83 -6.90 5.45 -2.87
N ARG A 84 -7.17 6.10 -3.98
CA ARG A 84 -7.46 5.44 -5.25
C ARG A 84 -6.27 4.62 -5.74
N GLU A 85 -5.08 5.21 -5.68
CA GLU A 85 -3.83 4.54 -6.06
C GLU A 85 -3.58 3.31 -5.17
N TYR A 86 -3.84 3.44 -3.86
CA TYR A 86 -3.72 2.30 -2.93
C TYR A 86 -4.64 1.14 -3.36
N ILE A 87 -5.92 1.43 -3.62
CA ILE A 87 -6.88 0.38 -4.01
C ILE A 87 -6.43 -0.31 -5.29
N GLU A 88 -6.03 0.45 -6.31
CA GLU A 88 -5.63 -0.10 -7.60
C GLU A 88 -4.34 -0.92 -7.51
N LYS A 89 -3.32 -0.39 -6.84
CA LYS A 89 -2.02 -1.06 -6.74
C LYS A 89 -2.09 -2.27 -5.83
N ALA A 90 -2.81 -2.19 -4.72
CA ALA A 90 -2.98 -3.35 -3.84
C ALA A 90 -3.71 -4.48 -4.56
N ALA A 91 -4.74 -4.17 -5.34
CA ALA A 91 -5.46 -5.16 -6.14
C ALA A 91 -4.54 -5.80 -7.19
N TRP A 92 -3.71 -5.00 -7.85
CA TRP A 92 -2.75 -5.49 -8.83
C TRP A 92 -1.74 -6.45 -8.21
N VAL A 93 -1.17 -6.08 -7.05
CA VAL A 93 -0.22 -6.94 -6.36
C VAL A 93 -0.87 -8.25 -5.92
N ARG A 94 -2.08 -8.20 -5.37
CA ARG A 94 -2.82 -9.42 -5.00
C ARG A 94 -3.03 -10.34 -6.20
N GLN A 95 -3.32 -9.77 -7.35
CA GLN A 95 -3.49 -10.50 -8.60
C GLN A 95 -2.19 -11.20 -9.01
N MET A 96 -1.05 -10.50 -8.90
CA MET A 96 0.25 -11.09 -9.16
C MET A 96 0.54 -12.26 -8.21
N LEU A 97 0.22 -12.12 -6.93
CA LEU A 97 0.45 -13.17 -5.94
C LEU A 97 -0.47 -14.38 -6.12
N ALA A 98 -1.59 -14.20 -6.80
CA ALA A 98 -2.53 -15.27 -7.13
C ALA A 98 -2.14 -16.03 -8.40
N MET A 99 -1.21 -15.50 -9.16
CA MET A 99 -0.70 -16.16 -10.37
C MET A 99 0.28 -17.26 -10.00
#